data_6ddc1456229781627c9cc8c0d39a58d9
#
_entry.id   6ddc1456229781627c9cc8c0d39a58d9
#
_cell.length_a   1.000
_cell.length_b   1.000
_cell.length_c   1.000
_cell.angle_alpha   90.00
_cell.angle_beta   90.00
_cell.angle_gamma   90.00
#
_symmetry.space_group_name_H-M   'P 1'
#
loop_
_entity.id
_entity.type
_entity.pdbx_description
1 polymer ?
#
loop_
_entity_poly.entity_id
_entity_poly.type
_entity_poly.pdbx_seq_one_letter_code
_entity_poly.pdbx_strand_id
1 'polypeptide(L)'
;MKSIIQATLLCVIFLLLLSACQTTDNQQKPTILLGDISYSEVVKTYPYFQRSNSPAQEPVESIEKLKAVSEATHLTVFFGVWCHDSIREVPELMRLLDEVSNPNISYQLIALDMKKQEPQGRAKANDILYTPTIIVSQAGKELGRIIEKPEQDLATDLVNILH
;
A
#
# COMPACT_ATOMS: atom_id res chain seq x y z
N MET A 1 -38.77 55.75 -24.68
CA MET A 1 -38.62 54.36 -25.18
C MET A 1 -37.15 53.90 -25.28
N LYS A 2 -36.20 54.69 -25.81
CA LYS A 2 -34.77 54.34 -25.93
C LYS A 2 -34.07 54.05 -24.56
N SER A 3 -34.40 54.81 -23.51
CA SER A 3 -33.80 54.69 -22.19
C SER A 3 -34.16 53.37 -21.44
N ILE A 4 -35.38 52.86 -21.63
CA ILE A 4 -35.88 51.64 -20.99
C ILE A 4 -35.22 50.43 -21.64
N ILE A 5 -35.02 50.44 -22.96
CA ILE A 5 -34.37 49.33 -23.69
C ILE A 5 -32.89 49.21 -23.32
N GLN A 6 -32.20 50.35 -23.09
CA GLN A 6 -30.79 50.33 -22.64
C GLN A 6 -30.65 49.76 -21.20
N ALA A 7 -31.56 50.07 -20.30
CA ALA A 7 -31.52 49.56 -18.92
C ALA A 7 -31.81 48.05 -18.85
N THR A 8 -32.72 47.55 -19.66
CA THR A 8 -33.02 46.11 -19.74
C THR A 8 -31.85 45.31 -20.37
N LEU A 9 -31.19 45.84 -21.39
CA LEU A 9 -30.06 45.20 -22.02
C LEU A 9 -28.85 45.09 -21.05
N LEU A 10 -28.58 46.14 -20.25
CA LEU A 10 -27.51 46.13 -19.24
C LEU A 10 -27.81 45.10 -18.13
N CYS A 11 -29.04 44.94 -17.66
CA CYS A 11 -29.40 43.94 -16.67
C CYS A 11 -29.23 42.50 -17.17
N VAL A 12 -29.56 42.23 -18.43
CA VAL A 12 -29.40 40.89 -19.03
C VAL A 12 -27.92 40.54 -19.19
N ILE A 13 -27.09 41.47 -19.56
CA ILE A 13 -25.64 41.27 -19.68
C ILE A 13 -25.02 41.01 -18.28
N PHE A 14 -25.47 41.71 -17.24
CA PHE A 14 -25.00 41.54 -15.89
C PHE A 14 -25.40 40.17 -15.28
N LEU A 15 -26.60 39.68 -15.61
CA LEU A 15 -27.05 38.34 -15.19
C LEU A 15 -26.32 37.19 -15.89
N LEU A 16 -25.83 37.39 -17.11
CA LEU A 16 -25.03 36.39 -17.85
C LEU A 16 -23.58 36.28 -17.35
N LEU A 17 -23.04 37.29 -16.68
CA LEU A 17 -21.69 37.30 -16.13
C LEU A 17 -21.59 36.59 -14.76
N LEU A 18 -22.71 36.32 -14.08
CA LEU A 18 -22.77 35.60 -12.78
C LEU A 18 -22.76 34.09 -12.92
N SER A 19 -22.89 33.54 -14.14
CA SER A 19 -22.97 32.09 -14.37
C SER A 19 -21.59 31.40 -14.59
N ALA A 20 -20.47 32.11 -14.46
CA ALA A 20 -19.15 31.60 -14.87
C ALA A 20 -18.20 31.26 -13.71
N CYS A 21 -18.72 30.95 -12.52
CA CYS A 21 -17.88 30.41 -11.43
C CYS A 21 -18.53 29.17 -10.80
N GLN A 22 -18.72 28.12 -11.61
CA GLN A 22 -18.75 26.76 -11.05
C GLN A 22 -17.32 26.21 -11.13
N THR A 23 -16.49 26.57 -10.16
CA THR A 23 -15.30 25.78 -9.84
C THR A 23 -15.84 24.42 -9.39
N THR A 24 -15.79 23.44 -10.28
CA THR A 24 -15.87 22.03 -9.90
C THR A 24 -14.64 21.77 -9.04
N ASP A 25 -14.79 21.98 -7.74
CA ASP A 25 -13.85 21.51 -6.74
C ASP A 25 -13.96 19.97 -6.74
N ASN A 26 -13.25 19.36 -7.69
CA ASN A 26 -13.08 17.92 -7.74
C ASN A 26 -12.01 17.55 -6.70
N GLN A 27 -12.27 17.92 -5.44
CA GLN A 27 -11.53 17.37 -4.30
C GLN A 27 -11.87 15.89 -4.22
N GLN A 28 -11.16 15.13 -4.99
CA GLN A 28 -11.14 13.69 -4.87
C GLN A 28 -10.63 13.38 -3.45
N LYS A 29 -11.61 13.14 -2.54
CA LYS A 29 -11.32 12.68 -1.18
C LYS A 29 -10.33 11.52 -1.34
N PRO A 30 -9.16 11.57 -0.68
CA PRO A 30 -8.17 10.51 -0.85
C PRO A 30 -8.86 9.18 -0.55
N THR A 31 -8.94 8.32 -1.55
CA THR A 31 -9.49 6.97 -1.40
C THR A 31 -8.52 6.23 -0.51
N ILE A 32 -8.87 6.02 0.75
CA ILE A 32 -8.07 5.18 1.64
C ILE A 32 -8.29 3.75 1.17
N LEU A 33 -7.23 3.13 0.66
CA LEU A 33 -7.25 1.72 0.30
C LEU A 33 -7.33 0.88 1.58
N LEU A 34 -8.28 -0.06 1.63
CA LEU A 34 -8.49 -0.94 2.79
C LEU A 34 -8.76 -2.38 2.33
N GLY A 35 -8.24 -3.33 3.07
CA GLY A 35 -8.39 -4.75 2.78
C GLY A 35 -7.41 -5.24 1.70
N ASP A 36 -7.81 -6.27 0.96
CA ASP A 36 -6.98 -6.88 -0.06
C ASP A 36 -6.67 -5.91 -1.19
N ILE A 37 -5.40 -5.81 -1.53
CA ILE A 37 -4.94 -4.90 -2.58
C ILE A 37 -3.71 -5.44 -3.28
N SER A 38 -3.61 -5.22 -4.58
CA SER A 38 -2.38 -5.51 -5.32
C SER A 38 -1.33 -4.43 -5.10
N TYR A 39 -0.04 -4.80 -5.16
CA TYR A 39 1.05 -3.83 -5.07
C TYR A 39 0.98 -2.77 -6.18
N SER A 40 0.55 -3.15 -7.38
CA SER A 40 0.37 -2.22 -8.50
C SER A 40 -0.69 -1.14 -8.20
N GLU A 41 -1.78 -1.48 -7.52
CA GLU A 41 -2.80 -0.51 -7.11
C GLU A 41 -2.28 0.41 -6.00
N VAL A 42 -1.50 -0.13 -5.05
CA VAL A 42 -0.83 0.69 -4.03
C VAL A 42 0.06 1.73 -4.69
N VAL A 43 0.96 1.34 -5.58
CA VAL A 43 1.89 2.25 -6.26
C VAL A 43 1.15 3.26 -7.15
N LYS A 44 0.09 2.83 -7.84
CA LYS A 44 -0.74 3.73 -8.68
C LYS A 44 -1.41 4.83 -7.85
N THR A 45 -1.89 4.49 -6.65
CA THR A 45 -2.62 5.44 -5.79
C THR A 45 -1.66 6.24 -4.91
N TYR A 46 -0.56 5.62 -4.49
CA TYR A 46 0.45 6.19 -3.60
C TYR A 46 1.86 5.98 -4.20
N PRO A 47 2.30 6.88 -5.11
CA PRO A 47 3.58 6.73 -5.82
C PRO A 47 4.82 6.63 -4.93
N TYR A 48 4.74 7.08 -3.69
CA TYR A 48 5.83 6.95 -2.71
C TYR A 48 6.05 5.50 -2.21
N PHE A 49 5.17 4.55 -2.56
CA PHE A 49 5.42 3.12 -2.43
C PHE A 49 6.18 2.51 -3.61
N GLN A 50 6.58 3.31 -4.58
CA GLN A 50 7.36 2.81 -5.70
C GLN A 50 8.74 2.32 -5.23
N ARG A 51 9.10 1.10 -5.65
CA ARG A 51 10.40 0.51 -5.35
C ARG A 51 11.53 1.35 -5.91
N SER A 52 12.65 1.39 -5.18
CA SER A 52 13.90 1.89 -5.73
C SER A 52 14.37 0.97 -6.88
N ASN A 53 14.97 1.56 -7.92
CA ASN A 53 15.64 0.80 -8.97
C ASN A 53 17.04 0.33 -8.54
N SER A 54 17.48 0.65 -7.33
CA SER A 54 18.75 0.15 -6.78
C SER A 54 18.64 -1.34 -6.47
N PRO A 55 19.73 -2.11 -6.64
CA PRO A 55 19.76 -3.52 -6.21
C PRO A 55 19.40 -3.67 -4.74
N ALA A 56 18.83 -4.83 -4.39
CA ALA A 56 18.64 -5.18 -2.99
C ALA A 56 19.98 -5.12 -2.25
N GLN A 57 19.97 -4.60 -1.04
CA GLN A 57 21.14 -4.63 -0.15
C GLN A 57 21.09 -5.86 0.77
N GLU A 58 20.34 -6.86 0.37
CA GLU A 58 20.17 -8.11 1.10
C GLU A 58 21.40 -9.02 0.92
N PRO A 59 21.77 -9.82 1.94
CA PRO A 59 22.87 -10.78 1.81
C PRO A 59 22.58 -11.82 0.73
N VAL A 60 23.54 -12.03 -0.18
CA VAL A 60 23.42 -13.01 -1.28
C VAL A 60 23.08 -14.40 -0.76
N GLU A 61 23.70 -14.81 0.37
CA GLU A 61 23.43 -16.11 1.00
C GLU A 61 21.97 -16.27 1.41
N SER A 62 21.37 -15.23 1.99
CA SER A 62 19.95 -15.24 2.40
C SER A 62 19.02 -15.29 1.19
N ILE A 63 19.35 -14.55 0.12
CA ILE A 63 18.61 -14.60 -1.15
C ILE A 63 18.64 -16.01 -1.74
N GLU A 64 19.80 -16.68 -1.79
CA GLU A 64 19.93 -18.04 -2.31
C GLU A 64 19.17 -19.06 -1.46
N LYS A 65 19.15 -18.90 -0.13
CA LYS A 65 18.34 -19.74 0.76
C LYS A 65 16.84 -19.56 0.48
N LEU A 66 16.37 -18.34 0.27
CA LEU A 66 14.98 -18.06 -0.09
C LEU A 66 14.62 -18.63 -1.47
N LYS A 67 15.52 -18.57 -2.45
CA LYS A 67 15.35 -19.24 -3.75
C LYS A 67 15.21 -20.75 -3.63
N ALA A 68 15.86 -21.35 -2.65
CA ALA A 68 15.85 -22.79 -2.42
C ALA A 68 14.66 -23.30 -1.58
N VAL A 69 13.80 -22.41 -1.08
CA VAL A 69 12.60 -22.81 -0.33
C VAL A 69 11.71 -23.69 -1.19
N SER A 70 11.48 -24.94 -0.74
CA SER A 70 10.69 -25.93 -1.46
C SER A 70 9.25 -26.07 -0.94
N GLU A 71 9.02 -25.68 0.31
CA GLU A 71 7.69 -25.75 0.92
C GLU A 71 6.86 -24.50 0.56
N ALA A 72 5.56 -24.72 0.29
CA ALA A 72 4.64 -23.64 -0.01
C ALA A 72 4.52 -22.67 1.17
N THR A 73 5.08 -21.49 0.99
CA THR A 73 5.16 -20.42 1.99
C THR A 73 4.25 -19.28 1.61
N HIS A 74 3.52 -18.74 2.57
CA HIS A 74 2.65 -17.59 2.37
C HIS A 74 3.01 -16.45 3.31
N LEU A 75 3.16 -15.25 2.75
CA LEU A 75 3.41 -14.02 3.49
C LEU A 75 2.14 -13.17 3.52
N THR A 76 1.55 -13.01 4.72
CA THR A 76 0.43 -12.07 4.90
C THR A 76 0.97 -10.75 5.44
N VAL A 77 0.84 -9.68 4.65
CA VAL A 77 1.43 -8.38 4.95
C VAL A 77 0.32 -7.38 5.32
N PHE A 78 0.22 -7.07 6.59
CA PHE A 78 -0.66 -6.02 7.11
C PHE A 78 0.10 -4.70 7.13
N PHE A 79 -0.40 -3.67 6.43
CA PHE A 79 0.32 -2.41 6.29
C PHE A 79 -0.62 -1.21 6.26
N GLY A 80 -0.09 -0.02 6.56
CA GLY A 80 -0.82 1.24 6.45
C GLY A 80 -0.17 2.17 5.43
N VAL A 81 -0.95 2.68 4.47
CA VAL A 81 -0.45 3.67 3.50
C VAL A 81 -0.01 4.98 4.15
N TRP A 82 -0.44 5.24 5.37
CA TRP A 82 -0.11 6.37 6.23
C TRP A 82 1.11 6.11 7.12
N CYS A 83 1.57 4.85 7.23
CA CYS A 83 2.63 4.44 8.15
C CYS A 83 4.00 4.56 7.49
N HIS A 84 4.92 5.30 8.14
CA HIS A 84 6.26 5.53 7.62
C HIS A 84 7.07 4.23 7.45
N ASP A 85 6.94 3.29 8.40
CA ASP A 85 7.62 2.00 8.31
C ASP A 85 7.04 1.15 7.17
N SER A 86 5.72 1.18 6.96
CA SER A 86 5.10 0.52 5.80
C SER A 86 5.60 1.09 4.46
N ILE A 87 5.79 2.42 4.38
CA ILE A 87 6.30 3.09 3.18
C ILE A 87 7.74 2.65 2.87
N ARG A 88 8.52 2.34 3.89
CA ARG A 88 9.90 1.84 3.75
C ARG A 88 9.93 0.34 3.44
N GLU A 89 9.28 -0.48 4.27
CA GLU A 89 9.48 -1.93 4.26
C GLU A 89 8.67 -2.67 3.17
N VAL A 90 7.45 -2.20 2.84
CA VAL A 90 6.63 -2.91 1.84
C VAL A 90 7.27 -2.86 0.45
N PRO A 91 7.79 -1.73 -0.07
CA PRO A 91 8.52 -1.72 -1.33
C PRO A 91 9.77 -2.61 -1.34
N GLU A 92 10.50 -2.65 -0.21
CA GLU A 92 11.70 -3.49 -0.09
C GLU A 92 11.36 -4.98 -0.10
N LEU A 93 10.30 -5.38 0.62
CA LEU A 93 9.79 -6.74 0.55
C LEU A 93 9.39 -7.14 -0.89
N MET A 94 8.67 -6.26 -1.60
CA MET A 94 8.28 -6.55 -2.98
C MET A 94 9.50 -6.67 -3.90
N ARG A 95 10.53 -5.88 -3.68
CA ARG A 95 11.80 -5.96 -4.42
C ARG A 95 12.52 -7.27 -4.14
N LEU A 96 12.61 -7.66 -2.86
CA LEU A 96 13.21 -8.94 -2.46
C LEU A 96 12.48 -10.13 -3.10
N LEU A 97 11.14 -10.15 -3.05
CA LEU A 97 10.35 -11.24 -3.63
C LEU A 97 10.50 -11.34 -5.15
N ASP A 98 10.63 -10.22 -5.85
CA ASP A 98 10.93 -10.22 -7.30
C ASP A 98 12.33 -10.79 -7.59
N GLU A 99 13.35 -10.45 -6.78
CA GLU A 99 14.70 -10.94 -6.93
C GLU A 99 14.81 -12.44 -6.60
N VAL A 100 14.15 -12.87 -5.53
CA VAL A 100 14.05 -14.29 -5.14
C VAL A 100 13.31 -15.09 -6.21
N SER A 101 12.22 -14.55 -6.76
CA SER A 101 11.42 -15.15 -7.83
C SER A 101 11.12 -16.64 -7.62
N ASN A 102 10.80 -17.04 -6.37
CA ASN A 102 10.50 -18.42 -6.02
C ASN A 102 8.98 -18.66 -6.06
N PRO A 103 8.46 -19.56 -6.93
CA PRO A 103 7.03 -19.82 -7.07
C PRO A 103 6.39 -20.45 -5.81
N ASN A 104 7.20 -21.01 -4.90
CA ASN A 104 6.71 -21.53 -3.62
C ASN A 104 6.46 -20.44 -2.59
N ILE A 105 6.93 -19.20 -2.81
CA ILE A 105 6.69 -18.07 -1.91
C ILE A 105 5.62 -17.17 -2.53
N SER A 106 4.47 -17.13 -1.88
CA SER A 106 3.34 -16.27 -2.26
C SER A 106 3.13 -15.17 -1.22
N TYR A 107 2.44 -14.09 -1.60
CA TYR A 107 2.11 -13.03 -0.66
C TYR A 107 0.71 -12.46 -0.87
N GLN A 108 0.18 -11.82 0.17
CA GLN A 108 -1.05 -11.05 0.16
C GLN A 108 -0.82 -9.74 0.89
N LEU A 109 -1.20 -8.62 0.27
CA LEU A 109 -1.17 -7.29 0.91
C LEU A 109 -2.56 -6.94 1.45
N ILE A 110 -2.62 -6.52 2.71
CA ILE A 110 -3.84 -6.12 3.41
C ILE A 110 -3.64 -4.71 3.96
N ALA A 111 -4.28 -3.74 3.32
CA ALA A 111 -4.20 -2.35 3.73
C ALA A 111 -5.12 -2.06 4.93
N LEU A 112 -4.60 -1.35 5.93
CA LEU A 112 -5.26 -1.01 7.18
C LEU A 112 -5.51 0.50 7.31
N ASP A 113 -6.57 0.85 8.03
CA ASP A 113 -6.80 2.23 8.49
C ASP A 113 -5.87 2.61 9.66
N MET A 114 -5.94 3.87 10.10
CA MET A 114 -5.12 4.36 11.22
C MET A 114 -5.43 3.67 12.57
N LYS A 115 -6.57 3.00 12.67
CA LYS A 115 -6.93 2.17 13.84
C LYS A 115 -6.49 0.72 13.68
N LYS A 116 -5.75 0.40 12.61
CA LYS A 116 -5.30 -0.93 12.24
C LYS A 116 -6.47 -1.89 11.99
N GLN A 117 -7.51 -1.40 11.32
CA GLN A 117 -8.71 -2.16 10.96
C GLN A 117 -8.85 -2.27 9.44
N GLU A 118 -9.50 -3.33 8.99
CA GLU A 118 -9.91 -3.58 7.62
C GLU A 118 -11.28 -4.29 7.63
N PRO A 119 -12.03 -4.29 6.49
CA PRO A 119 -13.42 -4.74 6.49
C PRO A 119 -13.65 -6.18 6.92
N GLN A 120 -12.70 -7.09 6.69
CA GLN A 120 -12.83 -8.51 7.00
C GLN A 120 -12.43 -8.89 8.42
N GLY A 121 -11.86 -7.95 9.20
CA GLY A 121 -11.48 -8.18 10.60
C GLY A 121 -10.25 -9.08 10.81
N ARG A 122 -9.48 -9.36 9.76
CA ARG A 122 -8.29 -10.22 9.82
C ARG A 122 -7.17 -9.61 10.65
N ALA A 123 -7.00 -8.29 10.60
CA ALA A 123 -6.02 -7.61 11.43
C ALA A 123 -6.29 -7.86 12.92
N LYS A 124 -7.55 -7.77 13.35
CA LYS A 124 -7.94 -8.09 14.73
C LYS A 124 -7.75 -9.58 15.04
N ALA A 125 -8.13 -10.48 14.13
CA ALA A 125 -8.01 -11.92 14.30
C ALA A 125 -6.55 -12.40 14.43
N ASN A 126 -5.60 -11.64 13.87
CA ASN A 126 -4.15 -11.92 13.92
C ASN A 126 -3.40 -11.04 14.93
N ASP A 127 -4.11 -10.32 15.81
CA ASP A 127 -3.53 -9.45 16.84
C ASP A 127 -2.55 -8.41 16.26
N ILE A 128 -2.90 -7.76 15.14
CA ILE A 128 -2.06 -6.77 14.49
C ILE A 128 -2.08 -5.47 15.28
N LEU A 129 -0.99 -5.21 16.00
CA LEU A 129 -0.79 -4.01 16.83
C LEU A 129 0.09 -2.95 16.14
N TYR A 130 0.95 -3.36 15.20
CA TYR A 130 1.95 -2.53 14.53
C TYR A 130 1.89 -2.71 13.03
N THR A 131 2.38 -1.74 12.27
CA THR A 131 2.43 -1.79 10.81
C THR A 131 3.79 -1.31 10.28
N PRO A 132 4.36 -2.01 9.29
CA PRO A 132 3.84 -3.27 8.73
C PRO A 132 4.02 -4.43 9.70
N THR A 133 3.19 -5.46 9.56
CA THR A 133 3.44 -6.78 10.14
C THR A 133 3.39 -7.80 9.01
N ILE A 134 4.46 -8.57 8.84
CA ILE A 134 4.61 -9.64 7.86
C ILE A 134 4.51 -10.96 8.59
N ILE A 135 3.42 -11.70 8.41
CA ILE A 135 3.24 -13.03 8.97
C ILE A 135 3.72 -14.05 7.94
N VAL A 136 4.63 -14.93 8.36
CA VAL A 136 5.15 -16.05 7.56
C VAL A 136 4.45 -17.32 7.95
N SER A 137 3.84 -18.04 7.00
CA SER A 137 3.10 -19.25 7.26
C SER A 137 3.40 -20.36 6.26
N GLN A 138 3.34 -21.61 6.72
CA GLN A 138 3.38 -22.82 5.88
C GLN A 138 2.25 -23.76 6.31
N ALA A 139 1.61 -24.38 5.34
CA ALA A 139 0.45 -25.26 5.57
C ALA A 139 -0.64 -24.63 6.47
N GLY A 140 -0.85 -23.30 6.37
CA GLY A 140 -1.83 -22.56 7.17
C GLY A 140 -1.42 -22.29 8.62
N LYS A 141 -0.20 -22.67 9.03
CA LYS A 141 0.33 -22.41 10.38
C LYS A 141 1.34 -21.27 10.31
N GLU A 142 1.21 -20.26 11.19
CA GLU A 142 2.22 -19.24 11.37
C GLU A 142 3.50 -19.84 11.93
N LEU A 143 4.63 -19.53 11.28
CA LEU A 143 5.97 -19.90 11.73
C LEU A 143 6.60 -18.78 12.54
N GLY A 144 6.31 -17.52 12.15
CA GLY A 144 6.82 -16.31 12.78
C GLY A 144 6.34 -15.08 12.06
N ARG A 145 6.77 -13.91 12.55
CA ARG A 145 6.41 -12.62 11.95
C ARG A 145 7.51 -11.58 12.09
N ILE A 146 7.57 -10.66 11.14
CA ILE A 146 8.41 -9.45 11.20
C ILE A 146 7.48 -8.29 11.52
N ILE A 147 7.82 -7.50 12.54
CA ILE A 147 7.00 -6.39 13.05
C ILE A 147 7.73 -5.08 12.84
N GLU A 148 7.10 -4.12 12.17
CA GLU A 148 7.57 -2.77 11.83
C GLU A 148 8.83 -2.75 10.95
N LYS A 149 9.88 -3.44 11.34
CA LYS A 149 11.14 -3.55 10.61
C LYS A 149 11.82 -4.88 10.92
N PRO A 150 12.69 -5.38 10.04
CA PRO A 150 13.49 -6.56 10.36
C PRO A 150 14.51 -6.27 11.49
N GLU A 151 14.94 -7.30 12.19
CA GLU A 151 15.99 -7.21 13.20
C GLU A 151 17.39 -7.08 12.55
N GLN A 152 17.60 -7.77 11.42
CA GLN A 152 18.83 -7.67 10.62
C GLN A 152 18.50 -7.04 9.26
N ASP A 153 18.00 -7.85 8.34
CA ASP A 153 17.47 -7.49 7.04
C ASP A 153 16.31 -8.44 6.67
N LEU A 154 15.49 -8.06 5.68
CA LEU A 154 14.30 -8.83 5.33
C LEU A 154 14.60 -10.26 4.89
N ALA A 155 15.65 -10.46 4.09
CA ALA A 155 16.00 -11.78 3.59
C ALA A 155 16.48 -12.69 4.72
N THR A 156 17.34 -12.17 5.60
CA THR A 156 17.91 -12.93 6.74
C THR A 156 16.81 -13.28 7.75
N ASP A 157 15.93 -12.34 8.08
CA ASP A 157 14.86 -12.60 9.03
C ASP A 157 13.84 -13.61 8.47
N LEU A 158 13.49 -13.53 7.18
CA LEU A 158 12.64 -14.54 6.54
C LEU A 158 13.29 -15.93 6.55
N VAL A 159 14.59 -16.03 6.27
CA VAL A 159 15.34 -17.28 6.36
C VAL A 159 15.31 -17.84 7.79
N ASN A 160 15.53 -17.01 8.80
CA ASN A 160 15.53 -17.42 10.20
C ASN A 160 14.15 -17.92 10.69
N ILE A 161 13.07 -17.38 10.15
CA ILE A 161 11.70 -17.84 10.46
C ILE A 161 11.42 -19.19 9.79
N LEU A 162 12.00 -19.45 8.61
CA LEU A 162 11.74 -20.66 7.83
C LEU A 162 12.61 -21.85 8.23
N HIS A 163 13.66 -21.64 9.02
CA HIS A 163 14.60 -22.67 9.49
C HIS A 163 14.68 -22.75 11.01
#